data_eca9510883c4337f6b6c29cb5c54b398
#
_entry.id   eca9510883c4337f6b6c29cb5c54b398
#
_cell.length_a   1.000
_cell.length_b   1.000
_cell.length_c   1.000
_cell.angle_alpha   90.00
_cell.angle_beta   90.00
_cell.angle_gamma   90.00
#
_symmetry.space_group_name_H-M   'P 1'
#
loop_
_entity.id
_entity.type
_entity.pdbx_description
1 polymer ?
#
loop_
_entity_poly.entity_id
_entity_poly.type
_entity_poly.pdbx_seq_one_letter_code
_entity_poly.pdbx_strand_id
1 'polypeptide(L)' 'MDIAIHTDTIQLDQFLKLAGAVASGGEVKALLAEGMILRNDVPETARRRKLVHGDVIT' A
#
# COMPACT_ATOMS: atom_id res chain seq x y z
N MET A 1 7.24 8.01 2.19
CA MET A 1 7.64 6.67 2.70
C MET A 1 7.85 5.76 1.51
N ASP A 2 9.04 5.23 1.37
CA ASP A 2 9.37 4.35 0.25
C ASP A 2 9.70 2.97 0.82
N ILE A 3 8.75 2.05 0.72
CA ILE A 3 8.91 0.70 1.28
C ILE A 3 8.80 -0.31 0.16
N ALA A 4 9.85 -1.11 -0.03
CA ALA A 4 9.86 -2.18 -1.03
C ALA A 4 9.22 -3.45 -0.45
N ILE A 5 8.54 -4.19 -1.30
CA ILE A 5 7.89 -5.44 -0.93
C ILE A 5 8.92 -6.58 -1.03
N HIS A 6 9.05 -7.36 0.05
CA HIS A 6 10.01 -8.45 0.13
C HIS A 6 9.35 -9.82 0.35
N THR A 7 8.03 -9.89 0.24
CA THR A 7 7.29 -11.15 0.36
C THR A 7 6.79 -11.59 -1.01
N ASP A 8 6.29 -12.84 -1.11
CA ASP A 8 5.76 -13.34 -2.37
C ASP A 8 4.55 -12.52 -2.82
N THR A 9 3.56 -12.40 -1.95
CA THR A 9 2.39 -11.56 -2.19
C THR A 9 1.82 -11.05 -0.88
N ILE A 10 1.25 -9.84 -0.91
CA ILE A 10 0.54 -9.27 0.23
C ILE A 10 -0.45 -8.25 -0.31
N GLN A 11 -1.62 -8.11 0.33
CA GLN A 11 -2.55 -7.07 -0.05
C GLN A 11 -2.08 -5.72 0.47
N LEU A 12 -2.38 -4.66 -0.28
CA LEU A 12 -1.93 -3.31 0.06
C LEU A 12 -2.35 -2.87 1.46
N ASP A 13 -3.60 -3.12 1.84
CA ASP A 13 -4.10 -2.73 3.16
C ASP A 13 -3.35 -3.47 4.28
N GLN A 14 -3.07 -4.75 4.11
CA GLN A 14 -2.30 -5.51 5.07
C GLN A 14 -0.86 -5.02 5.16
N PHE A 15 -0.26 -4.72 4.03
CA PHE A 15 1.10 -4.21 3.98
C PHE A 15 1.25 -2.90 4.73
N LEU A 16 0.31 -1.97 4.53
CA LEU A 16 0.35 -0.67 5.21
C LEU A 16 0.18 -0.81 6.72
N LYS A 17 -0.65 -1.75 7.16
CA LYS A 17 -0.80 -2.02 8.59
C LYS A 17 0.49 -2.59 9.18
N LEU A 18 1.10 -3.55 8.51
CA LEU A 18 2.35 -4.17 8.98
C LEU A 18 3.49 -3.16 9.00
N ALA A 19 3.52 -2.24 8.06
CA ALA A 19 4.53 -1.19 8.01
C ALA A 19 4.30 -0.08 9.03
N GLY A 20 3.16 -0.10 9.74
CA GLY A 20 2.82 0.93 10.71
C GLY A 20 2.37 2.25 10.09
N ALA A 21 2.10 2.27 8.80
CA ALA A 21 1.68 3.48 8.11
C ALA A 21 0.23 3.84 8.41
N VAL A 22 -0.61 2.84 8.71
CA VAL A 22 -2.01 3.04 9.05
C VAL A 22 -2.38 2.13 10.22
N ALA A 23 -3.40 2.52 10.98
CA ALA A 23 -3.91 1.74 12.10
C ALA A 23 -5.08 0.83 11.69
N SER A 24 -5.80 1.18 10.63
CA SER A 24 -6.99 0.43 10.22
C SER A 24 -7.21 0.52 8.71
N GLY A 25 -8.08 -0.35 8.20
CA GLY A 25 -8.44 -0.35 6.78
C GLY A 25 -9.15 0.93 6.35
N GLY A 26 -9.85 1.60 7.27
CA GLY A 26 -10.52 2.87 6.97
C GLY A 26 -9.52 3.97 6.61
N GLU A 27 -8.37 4.00 7.26
CA GLU A 27 -7.32 4.96 6.91
C GLU A 27 -6.76 4.69 5.52
N VAL A 28 -6.58 3.41 5.15
CA VAL A 28 -6.13 3.05 3.81
C VAL A 28 -7.08 3.60 2.76
N LYS A 29 -8.38 3.41 2.97
CA LYS A 29 -9.40 3.89 2.04
C LYS A 29 -9.32 5.40 1.87
N ALA A 30 -9.17 6.15 2.96
CA ALA A 30 -9.05 7.59 2.91
C ALA A 30 -7.81 8.03 2.13
N LEU A 31 -6.67 7.40 2.39
CA LEU A 31 -5.42 7.74 1.71
C LEU A 31 -5.50 7.44 0.21
N LEU A 32 -6.13 6.34 -0.17
CA LEU A 32 -6.32 6.01 -1.58
C LEU A 32 -7.24 7.02 -2.28
N ALA A 33 -8.30 7.44 -1.60
CA ALA A 33 -9.23 8.42 -2.16
C ALA A 33 -8.55 9.78 -2.39
N GLU A 34 -7.57 10.12 -1.58
CA GLU A 34 -6.81 11.37 -1.71
C GLU A 34 -5.61 11.26 -2.64
N GLY A 35 -5.35 10.08 -3.20
CA GLY A 35 -4.22 9.86 -4.10
C GLY A 35 -2.87 9.91 -3.40
N MET A 36 -2.82 9.61 -2.12
CA MET A 36 -1.59 9.74 -1.32
C MET A 36 -0.74 8.49 -1.31
N ILE A 37 -1.20 7.41 -1.90
CA ILE A 37 -0.44 6.15 -1.97
C ILE A 37 -0.06 5.90 -3.43
N LEU A 38 1.24 5.77 -3.67
CA LEU A 38 1.79 5.46 -4.98
C LEU A 38 2.37 4.04 -4.96
N ARG A 39 2.08 3.28 -6.01
CA ARG A 39 2.71 1.99 -6.25
C ARG A 39 3.55 2.12 -7.52
N ASN A 40 4.87 2.00 -7.37
CA ASN A 40 5.81 2.19 -8.48
C ASN A 40 5.58 3.53 -9.20
N ASP A 41 5.40 4.60 -8.42
CA ASP A 41 5.18 5.98 -8.88
C ASP A 41 3.83 6.21 -9.58
N VAL A 42 2.91 5.26 -9.50
CA VAL A 42 1.56 5.40 -10.06
C VAL A 42 0.55 5.42 -8.90
N PRO A 43 -0.36 6.42 -8.88
CA PRO A 43 -1.37 6.46 -7.82
C PRO A 43 -2.19 5.16 -7.79
N GLU A 44 -2.25 4.53 -6.61
CA GLU A 44 -3.01 3.30 -6.43
C GLU A 44 -4.42 3.64 -5.96
N THR A 45 -5.41 2.94 -6.48
CA THR A 45 -6.81 3.16 -6.14
C THR A 45 -7.47 1.94 -5.48
N ALA A 46 -6.87 0.77 -5.57
CA ALA A 46 -7.45 -0.47 -5.06
C ALA A 46 -6.86 -0.82 -3.69
N ARG A 47 -7.70 -0.78 -2.64
CA ARG A 47 -7.27 -1.09 -1.27
C ARG A 47 -6.71 -2.50 -1.14
N ARG A 48 -7.27 -3.46 -1.87
CA ARG A 48 -6.87 -4.86 -1.81
C ARG A 48 -5.95 -5.25 -2.96
N ARG A 49 -5.22 -4.29 -3.50
CA ARG A 49 -4.25 -4.59 -4.55
C ARG A 49 -3.23 -5.62 -4.06
N LYS A 50 -3.08 -6.68 -4.83
CA LYS A 50 -2.05 -7.69 -4.53
C LYS A 50 -0.68 -7.11 -4.90
N LEU A 51 0.19 -7.00 -3.92
CA LEU A 51 1.57 -6.53 -4.12
C LEU A 51 2.49 -7.73 -4.25
N VAL A 52 3.51 -7.60 -5.09
CA VAL A 52 4.49 -8.67 -5.32
C VAL A 52 5.88 -8.16 -5.00
N HIS A 53 6.83 -9.09 -4.88
CA HIS A 53 8.22 -8.76 -4.63
C HIS A 53 8.71 -7.77 -5.70
N GLY A 54 9.34 -6.70 -5.26
CA GLY A 54 9.85 -5.67 -6.15
C GLY A 54 8.95 -4.45 -6.27
N ASP A 55 7.68 -4.53 -5.85
CA ASP A 55 6.83 -3.35 -5.81
C ASP A 55 7.34 -2.37 -4.75
N VAL A 56 7.23 -1.07 -5.05
CA VAL A 56 7.63 0.00 -4.13
C VAL A 56 6.41 0.86 -3.83
N ILE A 57 6.10 1.01 -2.54
CA ILE A 57 4.99 1.83 -2.05
C ILE A 57 5.57 3.11 -1.45
N THR A 58 5.06 4.23 -1.92
CA THR A 58 5.49 5.55 -1.45
C THR A 58 4.41 6.25 -0.67
#